data_61dce1d4f43cfc1905c967e6992ce328
#
_entry.id   61dce1d4f43cfc1905c967e6992ce328
#
_cell.length_a   1.000
_cell.length_b   1.000
_cell.length_c   1.000
_cell.angle_alpha   90.00
_cell.angle_beta   90.00
_cell.angle_gamma   90.00
#
_symmetry.space_group_name_H-M   'P 1'
#
loop_
_entity.id
_entity.type
_entity.pdbx_description
1 polymer ?
#
loop_
_entity_poly.entity_id
_entity_poly.type
_entity_poly.pdbx_seq_one_letter_code
_entity_poly.pdbx_strand_id
1 'polypeptide(L)'
;MNCEIKGLEEHKMIVMNIYLDNFMAFKNFHMNMSYPKKIVNSYIEEEFLKDHPNFRYKKVNILMGANASGKTSFGRMLMNIFNFMDKKEMDRVTRAICDTSKKATFSIDFITIEGDCLYRVTTRIDPKTKETYKDTDVNICVNYVKIGAKDSYESCSKRLSEQDCTMNKNFVEELGKIKGLSWLFEYPADFGVVNKYSTYGSSTYLKVLENTLKALDTSIVKVERLRDVEKSFVIRMKNQDVIMQDGELTKGDILSSGTKAGIAIAGIITAIINGDNGFYYCDEKFSYIHT
;
A
#
# COMPACT_ATOMS: atom_id res chain seq x y z
N MET A 1 -28.55 10.59 -9.24
CA MET A 1 -28.78 10.47 -7.80
C MET A 1 -27.42 10.67 -7.14
N ASN A 2 -27.08 11.92 -6.86
CA ASN A 2 -25.78 12.27 -6.28
C ASN A 2 -25.75 11.81 -4.83
N CYS A 3 -24.94 10.78 -4.54
CA CYS A 3 -24.62 10.41 -3.17
C CYS A 3 -23.51 11.35 -2.70
N GLU A 4 -23.87 12.44 -2.04
CA GLU A 4 -22.91 13.27 -1.31
C GLU A 4 -22.35 12.43 -0.16
N ILE A 5 -21.12 11.95 -0.35
CA ILE A 5 -20.30 11.40 0.74
C ILE A 5 -19.76 12.61 1.50
N LYS A 6 -20.53 13.08 2.49
CA LYS A 6 -20.09 14.11 3.43
C LYS A 6 -19.10 13.49 4.43
N GLY A 7 -17.88 14.01 4.45
CA GLY A 7 -17.07 14.09 5.67
C GLY A 7 -16.27 12.87 6.07
N LEU A 8 -15.60 12.19 5.17
CA LEU A 8 -14.43 11.39 5.52
C LEU A 8 -13.21 12.30 5.44
N GLU A 9 -12.63 12.64 6.59
CA GLU A 9 -11.29 13.23 6.62
C GLU A 9 -10.37 12.29 5.85
N GLU A 10 -9.69 12.84 4.84
CA GLU A 10 -8.84 12.04 3.94
C GLU A 10 -7.54 11.68 4.67
N HIS A 11 -7.58 10.63 5.46
CA HIS A 11 -6.40 10.04 6.09
C HIS A 11 -5.61 9.24 5.05
N LYS A 12 -4.66 9.88 4.37
CA LYS A 12 -3.87 9.23 3.32
C LYS A 12 -2.38 9.27 3.68
N MET A 13 -1.76 8.10 3.71
CA MET A 13 -0.31 8.02 3.60
C MET A 13 0.05 8.04 2.11
N ILE A 14 0.88 9.00 1.70
CA ILE A 14 1.25 9.20 0.30
C ILE A 14 2.75 8.96 0.15
N VAL A 15 3.13 7.98 -0.64
CA VAL A 15 4.53 7.72 -0.98
C VAL A 15 4.90 8.55 -2.21
N MET A 16 5.98 9.34 -2.10
CA MET A 16 6.41 10.27 -3.15
C MET A 16 7.64 9.79 -3.91
N ASN A 17 8.60 9.19 -3.22
CA ASN A 17 9.83 8.70 -3.84
C ASN A 17 10.41 7.53 -3.07
N ILE A 18 11.05 6.62 -3.80
CA ILE A 18 11.72 5.45 -3.24
C ILE A 18 13.06 5.28 -3.92
N TYR A 19 14.07 5.05 -3.10
CA TYR A 19 15.41 4.65 -3.53
C TYR A 19 15.80 3.33 -2.87
N LEU A 20 16.32 2.39 -3.66
CA LEU A 20 16.80 1.10 -3.20
C LEU A 20 18.17 0.80 -3.82
N ASP A 21 19.13 0.45 -3.00
CA ASP A 21 20.43 -0.04 -3.47
C ASP A 21 20.89 -1.23 -2.64
N ASN A 22 21.30 -2.30 -3.32
CA ASN A 22 21.74 -3.57 -2.75
C ASN A 22 20.65 -4.33 -1.98
N PHE A 23 19.40 -4.22 -2.40
CA PHE A 23 18.29 -5.03 -1.88
C PHE A 23 17.68 -5.90 -2.97
N MET A 24 17.53 -7.22 -2.72
CA MET A 24 17.01 -8.17 -3.73
C MET A 24 17.78 -8.02 -5.05
N ALA A 25 17.09 -7.69 -6.15
CA ALA A 25 17.71 -7.41 -7.46
C ALA A 25 17.92 -5.91 -7.72
N PHE A 26 17.58 -5.04 -6.77
CA PHE A 26 17.63 -3.59 -6.95
C PHE A 26 19.04 -3.05 -6.70
N LYS A 27 19.57 -2.35 -7.70
CA LYS A 27 20.85 -1.63 -7.64
C LYS A 27 20.59 -0.22 -8.15
N ASN A 28 20.85 0.77 -7.33
CA ASN A 28 20.64 2.19 -7.66
C ASN A 28 19.25 2.44 -8.30
N PHE A 29 18.23 1.80 -7.72
CA PHE A 29 16.85 1.87 -8.22
C PHE A 29 16.14 3.08 -7.65
N HIS A 30 15.46 3.84 -8.53
CA HIS A 30 14.64 5.00 -8.16
C HIS A 30 13.22 4.85 -8.72
N MET A 31 12.23 5.18 -7.89
CA MET A 31 10.85 5.33 -8.33
C MET A 31 10.27 6.61 -7.76
N ASN A 32 9.88 7.53 -8.66
CA ASN A 32 9.22 8.78 -8.33
C ASN A 32 7.72 8.69 -8.64
N MET A 33 6.90 9.03 -7.67
CA MET A 33 5.44 9.02 -7.74
C MET A 33 4.84 10.43 -7.78
N SER A 34 5.66 11.48 -7.97
CA SER A 34 5.19 12.85 -8.13
C SER A 34 4.86 13.19 -9.59
N TYR A 35 4.10 14.28 -9.75
CA TYR A 35 3.89 14.94 -11.05
C TYR A 35 4.42 16.37 -10.98
N PRO A 36 5.49 16.69 -11.70
CA PRO A 36 6.04 18.04 -11.68
C PRO A 36 5.13 19.06 -12.41
N LYS A 37 4.26 18.61 -13.31
CA LYS A 37 3.32 19.45 -14.07
C LYS A 37 1.90 18.90 -13.96
N LYS A 38 0.90 19.80 -14.10
CA LYS A 38 -0.50 19.39 -14.18
C LYS A 38 -0.72 18.50 -15.41
N ILE A 39 -1.33 17.33 -15.20
CA ILE A 39 -1.78 16.49 -16.31
C ILE A 39 -3.09 17.08 -16.84
N VAL A 40 -3.11 17.33 -18.14
CA VAL A 40 -4.30 17.79 -18.85
C VAL A 40 -5.08 16.56 -19.30
N ASN A 41 -6.38 16.55 -19.07
CA ASN A 41 -7.29 15.44 -19.41
C ASN A 41 -7.01 14.13 -18.62
N SER A 42 -6.59 14.23 -17.36
CA SER A 42 -6.58 13.06 -16.46
C SER A 42 -8.01 12.63 -16.15
N TYR A 43 -8.29 11.33 -16.23
CA TYR A 43 -9.53 10.74 -15.72
C TYR A 43 -9.54 10.60 -14.19
N ILE A 44 -8.38 10.83 -13.55
CA ILE A 44 -8.24 10.78 -12.09
C ILE A 44 -8.27 12.22 -11.59
N GLU A 45 -9.30 12.52 -10.80
CA GLU A 45 -9.47 13.85 -10.21
C GLU A 45 -8.58 14.04 -8.99
N GLU A 46 -8.26 15.31 -8.67
CA GLU A 46 -7.55 15.72 -7.44
C GLU A 46 -6.24 14.98 -7.18
N GLU A 47 -5.38 14.83 -8.20
CA GLU A 47 -4.02 14.27 -8.03
C GLU A 47 -3.06 15.28 -7.37
N PHE A 48 -3.50 15.85 -6.27
CA PHE A 48 -2.72 16.80 -5.45
C PHE A 48 -3.13 16.66 -3.97
N LEU A 49 -2.26 17.13 -3.09
CA LEU A 49 -2.54 17.15 -1.65
C LEU A 49 -3.60 18.23 -1.37
N LYS A 50 -4.59 17.91 -0.55
CA LYS A 50 -5.66 18.82 -0.13
C LYS A 50 -5.02 20.13 0.40
N ASP A 51 -5.58 21.27 -0.02
CA ASP A 51 -5.08 22.62 0.30
C ASP A 51 -3.68 22.97 -0.26
N HIS A 52 -3.03 22.04 -1.01
CA HIS A 52 -1.71 22.23 -1.62
C HIS A 52 -1.73 21.87 -3.12
N PRO A 53 -2.35 22.65 -4.00
CA PRO A 53 -2.63 22.28 -5.39
C PRO A 53 -1.39 22.08 -6.27
N ASN A 54 -0.24 22.56 -5.82
CA ASN A 54 1.05 22.35 -6.51
C ASN A 54 1.75 21.07 -6.03
N PHE A 55 1.37 20.53 -4.87
CA PHE A 55 1.94 19.30 -4.35
C PHE A 55 1.22 18.10 -4.96
N ARG A 56 1.70 17.64 -6.11
CA ARG A 56 1.05 16.65 -6.96
C ARG A 56 1.69 15.28 -6.82
N TYR A 57 0.84 14.26 -6.83
CA TYR A 57 1.25 12.86 -6.72
C TYR A 57 0.35 11.95 -7.56
N LYS A 58 0.87 10.80 -7.93
CA LYS A 58 0.12 9.77 -8.64
C LYS A 58 -0.73 8.99 -7.65
N LYS A 59 -2.06 9.19 -7.70
CA LYS A 59 -2.99 8.41 -6.88
C LYS A 59 -2.97 6.92 -7.24
N VAL A 60 -2.75 6.61 -8.51
CA VAL A 60 -2.69 5.23 -9.03
C VAL A 60 -1.38 5.06 -9.81
N ASN A 61 -0.64 4.01 -9.45
CA ASN A 61 0.57 3.59 -10.17
C ASN A 61 0.39 2.14 -10.62
N ILE A 62 0.59 1.88 -11.90
CA ILE A 62 0.54 0.53 -12.48
C ILE A 62 1.95 0.09 -12.83
N LEU A 63 2.42 -0.97 -12.15
CA LEU A 63 3.72 -1.58 -12.44
C LEU A 63 3.55 -2.66 -13.51
N MET A 64 4.11 -2.39 -14.69
CA MET A 64 4.07 -3.32 -15.81
C MET A 64 5.47 -3.83 -16.12
N GLY A 65 5.56 -5.07 -16.58
CA GLY A 65 6.83 -5.70 -16.98
C GLY A 65 6.69 -7.20 -17.13
N ALA A 66 7.67 -7.82 -17.78
CA ALA A 66 7.75 -9.27 -17.97
C ALA A 66 7.79 -10.02 -16.62
N ASN A 67 7.55 -11.32 -16.65
CA ASN A 67 7.77 -12.17 -15.48
C ASN A 67 9.24 -12.07 -15.03
N ALA A 68 9.46 -12.18 -13.73
CA ALA A 68 10.77 -12.00 -13.09
C ALA A 68 11.40 -10.60 -13.23
N SER A 69 10.67 -9.57 -13.69
CA SER A 69 11.17 -8.19 -13.75
C SER A 69 11.26 -7.47 -12.38
N GLY A 70 10.86 -8.13 -11.29
CA GLY A 70 10.98 -7.60 -9.93
C GLY A 70 9.73 -6.91 -9.36
N LYS A 71 8.57 -6.97 -10.03
CA LYS A 71 7.31 -6.34 -9.54
C LYS A 71 6.96 -6.79 -8.12
N THR A 72 6.85 -8.10 -7.91
CA THR A 72 6.58 -8.68 -6.58
C THR A 72 7.71 -8.40 -5.58
N SER A 73 8.96 -8.41 -6.03
CA SER A 73 10.11 -8.07 -5.18
C SER A 73 10.05 -6.62 -4.70
N PHE A 74 9.59 -5.69 -5.55
CA PHE A 74 9.38 -4.30 -5.18
C PHE A 74 8.32 -4.16 -4.08
N GLY A 75 7.16 -4.79 -4.26
CA GLY A 75 6.10 -4.79 -3.24
C GLY A 75 6.56 -5.38 -1.91
N ARG A 76 7.27 -6.52 -1.95
CA ARG A 76 7.85 -7.14 -0.75
C ARG A 76 8.86 -6.22 -0.07
N MET A 77 9.71 -5.53 -0.83
CA MET A 77 10.66 -4.59 -0.25
C MET A 77 9.97 -3.41 0.41
N LEU A 78 8.95 -2.84 -0.23
CA LEU A 78 8.12 -1.79 0.37
C LEU A 78 7.46 -2.25 1.67
N MET A 79 6.86 -3.44 1.67
CA MET A 79 6.27 -4.01 2.89
C MET A 79 7.29 -4.18 4.00
N ASN A 80 8.51 -4.62 3.66
CA ASN A 80 9.60 -4.76 4.63
C ASN A 80 10.01 -3.40 5.21
N ILE A 81 10.12 -2.36 4.36
CA ILE A 81 10.44 -0.99 4.80
C ILE A 81 9.33 -0.45 5.71
N PHE A 82 8.06 -0.63 5.36
CA PHE A 82 6.95 -0.15 6.18
C PHE A 82 6.88 -0.87 7.53
N ASN A 83 7.04 -2.20 7.53
CA ASN A 83 7.13 -2.95 8.78
C ASN A 83 8.33 -2.51 9.63
N PHE A 84 9.49 -2.23 9.01
CA PHE A 84 10.64 -1.69 9.72
C PHE A 84 10.34 -0.33 10.34
N MET A 85 9.72 0.57 9.59
CA MET A 85 9.38 1.91 10.12
C MET A 85 8.35 1.85 11.25
N ASP A 86 7.35 0.97 11.17
CA ASP A 86 6.28 0.85 12.16
C ASP A 86 6.68 -0.01 13.36
N LYS A 87 7.09 -1.26 13.09
CA LYS A 87 7.36 -2.27 14.13
C LYS A 87 8.78 -2.22 14.68
N LYS A 88 9.68 -1.43 14.07
CA LYS A 88 11.11 -1.34 14.39
C LYS A 88 11.83 -2.69 14.29
N GLU A 89 11.36 -3.57 13.37
CA GLU A 89 11.93 -4.90 13.13
C GLU A 89 12.86 -4.86 11.92
N MET A 90 14.17 -5.00 12.13
CA MET A 90 15.16 -4.96 11.05
C MET A 90 15.31 -6.27 10.27
N ASP A 91 14.91 -7.39 10.83
CA ASP A 91 15.18 -8.74 10.29
C ASP A 91 14.74 -8.92 8.84
N ARG A 92 13.54 -8.43 8.51
CA ARG A 92 12.99 -8.59 7.16
C ARG A 92 13.74 -7.73 6.13
N VAL A 93 14.19 -6.56 6.54
CA VAL A 93 14.98 -5.66 5.69
C VAL A 93 16.38 -6.23 5.48
N THR A 94 17.04 -6.69 6.54
CA THR A 94 18.40 -7.25 6.45
C THR A 94 18.46 -8.57 5.66
N ARG A 95 17.42 -9.42 5.75
CA ARG A 95 17.30 -10.64 4.91
C ARG A 95 17.11 -10.33 3.42
N ALA A 96 16.65 -9.12 3.08
CA ALA A 96 16.48 -8.71 1.69
C ALA A 96 17.77 -8.16 1.05
N ILE A 97 18.87 -8.01 1.80
CA ILE A 97 20.15 -7.54 1.29
C ILE A 97 20.73 -8.57 0.32
N CYS A 98 21.10 -8.11 -0.89
CA CYS A 98 21.60 -8.96 -1.97
C CYS A 98 23.06 -9.38 -1.72
N ASP A 99 23.94 -8.41 -1.51
CA ASP A 99 25.36 -8.63 -1.24
C ASP A 99 25.68 -8.15 0.17
N THR A 100 25.80 -9.09 1.09
CA THR A 100 26.02 -8.80 2.52
C THR A 100 27.43 -8.26 2.82
N SER A 101 28.36 -8.33 1.86
CA SER A 101 29.71 -7.76 1.98
C SER A 101 29.74 -6.25 1.65
N LYS A 102 28.65 -5.69 1.16
CA LYS A 102 28.50 -4.29 0.77
C LYS A 102 27.43 -3.61 1.61
N LYS A 103 27.52 -2.28 1.65
CA LYS A 103 26.45 -1.45 2.23
C LYS A 103 25.15 -1.63 1.44
N ALA A 104 24.04 -1.64 2.17
CA ALA A 104 22.72 -1.54 1.58
C ALA A 104 22.08 -0.23 2.01
N THR A 105 21.36 0.43 1.09
CA THR A 105 20.75 1.74 1.35
C THR A 105 19.34 1.77 0.80
N PHE A 106 18.39 2.24 1.60
CA PHE A 106 17.10 2.68 1.08
C PHE A 106 16.77 4.09 1.56
N SER A 107 15.99 4.80 0.78
CA SER A 107 15.37 6.05 1.17
C SER A 107 13.94 6.10 0.68
N ILE A 108 13.04 6.63 1.52
CA ILE A 108 11.64 6.80 1.17
C ILE A 108 11.17 8.18 1.58
N ASP A 109 10.51 8.88 0.63
CA ASP A 109 9.83 10.14 0.88
C ASP A 109 8.33 9.89 0.94
N PHE A 110 7.67 10.37 1.99
CA PHE A 110 6.24 10.14 2.18
C PHE A 110 5.59 11.23 3.04
N ILE A 111 4.27 11.31 2.93
CA ILE A 111 3.41 12.10 3.81
C ILE A 111 2.61 11.11 4.65
N THR A 112 2.46 11.39 5.94
CA THR A 112 1.63 10.59 6.84
C THR A 112 0.19 11.09 6.86
N ILE A 113 -0.72 10.30 7.44
CA ILE A 113 -2.13 10.69 7.61
C ILE A 113 -2.32 11.86 8.59
N GLU A 114 -1.31 12.17 9.43
CA GLU A 114 -1.45 13.18 10.51
C GLU A 114 -1.07 14.60 10.07
N GLY A 115 -0.48 14.78 8.86
CA GLY A 115 0.02 16.12 8.67
C GLY A 115 0.50 16.58 7.31
N ASP A 116 0.75 17.87 7.28
CA ASP A 116 1.26 18.64 6.15
C ASP A 116 2.78 18.62 6.08
N CYS A 117 3.41 17.50 6.46
CA CYS A 117 4.86 17.35 6.43
C CYS A 117 5.27 16.27 5.44
N LEU A 118 6.27 16.59 4.62
CA LEU A 118 7.00 15.60 3.83
C LEU A 118 8.13 15.05 4.68
N TYR A 119 8.12 13.76 4.93
CA TYR A 119 9.18 13.02 5.62
C TYR A 119 10.13 12.39 4.62
N ARG A 120 11.40 12.29 4.99
CA ARG A 120 12.41 11.43 4.35
C ARG A 120 13.05 10.55 5.38
N VAL A 121 12.95 9.25 5.18
CA VAL A 121 13.70 8.25 5.96
C VAL A 121 14.81 7.71 5.07
N THR A 122 16.06 7.90 5.48
CA THR A 122 17.23 7.31 4.82
C THR A 122 17.88 6.33 5.77
N THR A 123 18.01 5.07 5.35
CA THR A 123 18.61 4.00 6.14
C THR A 123 19.79 3.42 5.38
N ARG A 124 20.92 3.28 6.06
CA ARG A 124 22.15 2.64 5.57
C ARG A 124 22.48 1.50 6.49
N ILE A 125 22.64 0.31 5.93
CA ILE A 125 23.03 -0.89 6.67
C ILE A 125 24.46 -1.23 6.29
N ASP A 126 25.32 -1.30 7.29
CA ASP A 126 26.73 -1.58 7.09
C ASP A 126 26.94 -3.05 6.63
N PRO A 127 28.07 -3.37 6.00
CA PRO A 127 28.40 -4.74 5.61
C PRO A 127 28.33 -5.70 6.80
N LYS A 128 27.86 -6.91 6.55
CA LYS A 128 27.76 -7.93 7.56
C LYS A 128 29.16 -8.42 8.01
N THR A 129 29.50 -8.21 9.27
CA THR A 129 30.80 -8.61 9.84
C THR A 129 30.72 -9.85 10.74
N LYS A 130 29.48 -10.30 11.09
CA LYS A 130 29.21 -11.44 11.98
C LYS A 130 28.15 -12.34 11.34
N GLU A 131 27.79 -13.42 12.00
CA GLU A 131 26.75 -14.34 11.51
C GLU A 131 25.37 -13.67 11.33
N THR A 132 25.06 -12.70 12.20
CA THR A 132 23.79 -11.93 12.15
C THR A 132 24.05 -10.45 12.20
N TYR A 133 23.16 -9.66 11.57
CA TYR A 133 23.13 -8.21 11.72
C TYR A 133 22.74 -7.82 13.15
N LYS A 134 23.27 -6.71 13.62
CA LYS A 134 22.93 -6.09 14.90
C LYS A 134 22.30 -4.72 14.67
N ASP A 135 21.59 -4.22 15.66
CA ASP A 135 21.01 -2.88 15.63
C ASP A 135 22.04 -1.79 15.33
N THR A 136 23.27 -1.97 15.82
CA THR A 136 24.40 -1.07 15.59
C THR A 136 24.91 -1.01 14.15
N ASP A 137 24.53 -1.98 13.32
CA ASP A 137 24.88 -2.00 11.88
C ASP A 137 23.90 -1.14 11.05
N VAL A 138 22.78 -0.73 11.65
CA VAL A 138 21.77 0.12 11.03
C VAL A 138 22.02 1.57 11.38
N ASN A 139 22.19 2.39 10.37
CA ASN A 139 22.35 3.83 10.50
C ASN A 139 21.16 4.50 9.81
N ILE A 140 20.43 5.36 10.51
CA ILE A 140 19.21 5.98 10.03
C ILE A 140 19.21 7.49 10.21
N CYS A 141 18.54 8.18 9.31
CA CYS A 141 18.26 9.60 9.42
C CYS A 141 16.79 9.83 9.05
N VAL A 142 16.07 10.54 9.89
CA VAL A 142 14.68 10.94 9.66
C VAL A 142 14.62 12.46 9.62
N ASN A 143 14.38 13.00 8.43
CA ASN A 143 14.18 14.43 8.21
C ASN A 143 12.75 14.71 7.79
N TYR A 144 12.25 15.90 8.07
CA TYR A 144 10.96 16.35 7.58
C TYR A 144 10.93 17.84 7.31
N VAL A 145 10.03 18.25 6.41
CA VAL A 145 9.75 19.66 6.13
C VAL A 145 8.24 19.88 6.09
N LYS A 146 7.79 20.99 6.63
CA LYS A 146 6.39 21.40 6.50
C LYS A 146 6.11 21.81 5.05
N ILE A 147 4.97 21.36 4.52
CA ILE A 147 4.50 21.69 3.18
C ILE A 147 3.79 23.04 3.23
N GLY A 148 4.27 24.02 2.51
CA GLY A 148 3.63 25.32 2.36
C GLY A 148 2.54 25.30 1.28
N ALA A 149 1.60 26.26 1.33
CA ALA A 149 0.46 26.33 0.41
C ALA A 149 0.84 26.40 -1.09
N LYS A 150 2.06 26.89 -1.41
CA LYS A 150 2.57 27.00 -2.79
C LYS A 150 3.64 25.96 -3.13
N ASP A 151 3.97 25.07 -2.18
CA ASP A 151 5.03 24.09 -2.40
C ASP A 151 4.61 23.00 -3.38
N SER A 152 5.61 22.51 -4.12
CA SER A 152 5.55 21.25 -4.86
C SER A 152 6.39 20.19 -4.12
N TYR A 153 6.26 18.92 -4.53
CA TYR A 153 7.13 17.87 -4.00
C TYR A 153 8.62 18.21 -4.23
N GLU A 154 8.96 18.72 -5.40
CA GLU A 154 10.35 19.06 -5.77
C GLU A 154 10.92 20.15 -4.86
N SER A 155 10.12 21.19 -4.52
CA SER A 155 10.57 22.25 -3.62
C SER A 155 10.79 21.72 -2.19
N CYS A 156 9.91 20.86 -1.70
CA CYS A 156 10.05 20.21 -0.40
C CYS A 156 11.23 19.22 -0.38
N SER A 157 11.37 18.40 -1.42
CA SER A 157 12.47 17.44 -1.56
C SER A 157 13.84 18.13 -1.61
N LYS A 158 13.92 19.30 -2.27
CA LYS A 158 15.13 20.13 -2.27
C LYS A 158 15.48 20.60 -0.85
N ARG A 159 14.52 21.15 -0.11
CA ARG A 159 14.72 21.57 1.29
C ARG A 159 15.14 20.41 2.19
N LEU A 160 14.58 19.20 1.99
CA LEU A 160 15.03 17.99 2.70
C LEU A 160 16.49 17.64 2.38
N SER A 161 16.92 17.83 1.12
CA SER A 161 18.29 17.53 0.71
C SER A 161 19.31 18.57 1.20
N GLU A 162 18.86 19.76 1.55
CA GLU A 162 19.68 20.84 2.13
C GLU A 162 19.82 20.73 3.66
N GLN A 163 19.01 19.87 4.31
CA GLN A 163 19.14 19.59 5.73
C GLN A 163 20.30 18.64 6.00
N ASP A 164 21.00 18.86 7.10
CA ASP A 164 21.98 17.90 7.60
C ASP A 164 21.32 16.58 7.96
N CYS A 165 21.80 15.52 7.35
CA CYS A 165 21.35 14.16 7.63
C CYS A 165 22.37 13.44 8.51
N THR A 166 22.35 13.74 9.80
CA THR A 166 23.20 13.04 10.78
C THR A 166 22.65 11.64 10.99
N MET A 167 23.43 10.64 10.58
CA MET A 167 23.07 9.23 10.75
C MET A 167 23.14 8.81 12.22
N ASN A 168 22.03 8.31 12.74
CA ASN A 168 21.89 7.82 14.11
C ASN A 168 21.87 6.28 14.10
N LYS A 169 22.51 5.66 15.09
CA LYS A 169 22.49 4.21 15.29
C LYS A 169 21.28 3.73 16.11
N ASN A 170 20.56 4.64 16.77
CA ASN A 170 19.33 4.34 17.48
C ASN A 170 18.11 4.51 16.55
N PHE A 171 17.93 3.56 15.64
CA PHE A 171 16.82 3.62 14.69
C PHE A 171 15.45 3.54 15.38
N VAL A 172 15.35 2.93 16.55
CA VAL A 172 14.09 2.82 17.31
C VAL A 172 13.60 4.21 17.72
N GLU A 173 14.51 5.05 18.22
CA GLU A 173 14.22 6.42 18.60
C GLU A 173 13.89 7.29 17.38
N GLU A 174 14.69 7.18 16.31
CA GLU A 174 14.46 7.97 15.10
C GLU A 174 13.11 7.64 14.45
N LEU A 175 12.78 6.36 14.30
CA LEU A 175 11.49 5.92 13.79
C LEU A 175 10.31 6.23 14.73
N GLY A 176 10.56 6.37 16.02
CA GLY A 176 9.56 6.80 17.00
C GLY A 176 9.03 8.22 16.76
N LYS A 177 9.74 9.03 15.98
CA LYS A 177 9.31 10.39 15.57
C LYS A 177 8.23 10.37 14.50
N ILE A 178 8.06 9.25 13.78
CA ILE A 178 7.09 9.09 12.71
C ILE A 178 5.80 8.51 13.28
N LYS A 179 4.68 9.19 13.00
CA LYS A 179 3.33 8.74 13.36
C LYS A 179 2.43 8.72 12.13
N GLY A 180 1.30 8.03 12.23
CA GLY A 180 0.32 8.04 11.15
C GLY A 180 0.75 7.26 9.90
N LEU A 181 1.51 6.18 10.06
CA LEU A 181 1.77 5.21 9.00
C LEU A 181 0.54 4.31 8.83
N SER A 182 0.07 4.14 7.61
CA SER A 182 -1.11 3.33 7.30
C SER A 182 -1.02 2.72 5.91
N TRP A 183 -1.05 1.39 5.82
CA TRP A 183 -0.91 0.67 4.55
C TRP A 183 -1.64 -0.65 4.51
N LEU A 184 -1.90 -1.11 3.29
CA LEU A 184 -2.39 -2.45 2.99
C LEU A 184 -1.58 -3.06 1.85
N PHE A 185 -1.05 -4.26 2.05
CA PHE A 185 -0.40 -5.06 1.01
C PHE A 185 -1.21 -6.32 0.72
N GLU A 186 -1.57 -6.50 -0.53
CA GLU A 186 -2.29 -7.66 -1.04
C GLU A 186 -1.44 -8.41 -2.05
N TYR A 187 -1.24 -9.69 -1.80
CA TYR A 187 -0.50 -10.62 -2.65
C TYR A 187 -1.42 -11.72 -3.19
N PRO A 188 -1.03 -12.47 -4.22
CA PRO A 188 -1.73 -13.68 -4.64
C PRO A 188 -1.92 -14.66 -3.48
N ALA A 189 -2.98 -15.49 -3.55
CA ALA A 189 -3.35 -16.42 -2.49
C ALA A 189 -2.23 -17.42 -2.10
N ASP A 190 -1.36 -17.75 -3.05
CA ASP A 190 -0.23 -18.67 -2.87
C ASP A 190 0.80 -18.18 -1.83
N PHE A 191 0.75 -16.91 -1.46
CA PHE A 191 1.63 -16.34 -0.42
C PHE A 191 1.14 -16.59 1.01
N GLY A 192 -0.01 -17.24 1.20
CA GLY A 192 -0.54 -17.61 2.52
C GLY A 192 -0.95 -16.43 3.40
N VAL A 193 -1.01 -15.22 2.85
CA VAL A 193 -1.49 -14.03 3.55
C VAL A 193 -2.93 -13.76 3.13
N VAL A 194 -3.86 -14.07 3.99
CA VAL A 194 -5.28 -13.69 3.84
C VAL A 194 -5.52 -12.47 4.70
N ASN A 195 -5.72 -11.31 4.08
CA ASN A 195 -6.12 -10.13 4.81
C ASN A 195 -7.60 -10.23 5.20
N LYS A 196 -7.88 -10.11 6.49
CA LYS A 196 -9.25 -9.98 7.00
C LYS A 196 -9.58 -8.49 7.06
N TYR A 197 -10.49 -8.06 6.21
CA TYR A 197 -10.93 -6.67 6.20
C TYR A 197 -11.93 -6.42 7.35
N SER A 198 -11.68 -5.37 8.13
CA SER A 198 -12.62 -4.92 9.16
C SER A 198 -13.99 -4.54 8.58
N THR A 199 -14.01 -4.19 7.31
CA THR A 199 -15.16 -3.71 6.53
C THR A 199 -16.18 -4.78 6.17
N TYR A 200 -15.90 -6.07 6.34
CA TYR A 200 -16.83 -7.16 5.95
C TYR A 200 -18.23 -7.06 6.60
N GLY A 201 -18.36 -6.34 7.69
CA GLY A 201 -19.65 -6.08 8.34
C GLY A 201 -20.40 -4.85 7.81
N SER A 202 -19.83 -4.01 6.95
CA SER A 202 -20.42 -2.74 6.55
C SER A 202 -21.48 -2.89 5.45
N SER A 203 -22.42 -1.92 5.38
CA SER A 203 -23.39 -1.83 4.28
C SER A 203 -22.71 -1.47 2.95
N THR A 204 -21.60 -0.73 3.00
CA THR A 204 -20.77 -0.40 1.84
C THR A 204 -20.20 -1.66 1.23
N TYR A 205 -19.63 -2.56 2.06
CA TYR A 205 -19.09 -3.82 1.58
C TYR A 205 -20.12 -4.68 0.85
N LEU A 206 -21.34 -4.82 1.39
CA LEU A 206 -22.40 -5.59 0.74
C LEU A 206 -22.69 -5.06 -0.68
N LYS A 207 -22.81 -3.74 -0.84
CA LYS A 207 -23.07 -3.12 -2.15
C LYS A 207 -21.91 -3.31 -3.12
N VAL A 208 -20.69 -3.10 -2.66
CA VAL A 208 -19.46 -3.26 -3.47
C VAL A 208 -19.31 -4.72 -3.87
N LEU A 209 -19.49 -5.65 -2.93
CA LEU A 209 -19.42 -7.09 -3.20
C LEU A 209 -20.44 -7.51 -4.26
N GLU A 210 -21.71 -7.15 -4.09
CA GLU A 210 -22.75 -7.49 -5.06
C GLU A 210 -22.45 -6.96 -6.45
N ASN A 211 -22.08 -5.68 -6.56
CA ASN A 211 -21.78 -5.06 -7.84
C ASN A 211 -20.53 -5.70 -8.51
N THR A 212 -19.49 -5.94 -7.73
CA THR A 212 -18.26 -6.57 -8.24
C THR A 212 -18.54 -7.99 -8.73
N LEU A 213 -19.24 -8.79 -7.95
CA LEU A 213 -19.52 -10.18 -8.31
C LEU A 213 -20.46 -10.29 -9.52
N LYS A 214 -21.50 -9.45 -9.59
CA LYS A 214 -22.39 -9.39 -10.77
C LYS A 214 -21.67 -8.95 -12.04
N ALA A 215 -20.68 -8.08 -11.94
CA ALA A 215 -19.87 -7.66 -13.09
C ALA A 215 -18.96 -8.79 -13.61
N LEU A 216 -18.51 -9.69 -12.72
CA LEU A 216 -17.58 -10.77 -13.05
C LEU A 216 -18.28 -12.07 -13.41
N ASP A 217 -19.50 -12.30 -12.93
CA ASP A 217 -20.22 -13.56 -13.12
C ASP A 217 -21.73 -13.31 -13.30
N THR A 218 -22.22 -13.49 -14.51
CA THR A 218 -23.61 -13.29 -14.89
C THR A 218 -24.59 -14.31 -14.29
N SER A 219 -24.08 -15.36 -13.65
CA SER A 219 -24.91 -16.32 -12.91
C SER A 219 -25.32 -15.80 -11.52
N ILE A 220 -24.65 -14.77 -11.02
CA ILE A 220 -24.93 -14.18 -9.70
C ILE A 220 -26.13 -13.25 -9.81
N VAL A 221 -27.15 -13.55 -9.03
CA VAL A 221 -28.43 -12.83 -9.00
C VAL A 221 -28.42 -11.76 -7.92
N LYS A 222 -27.94 -12.11 -6.71
CA LYS A 222 -27.98 -11.21 -5.55
C LYS A 222 -26.96 -11.63 -4.49
N VAL A 223 -26.52 -10.67 -3.68
CA VAL A 223 -25.77 -10.92 -2.46
C VAL A 223 -26.56 -10.37 -1.28
N GLU A 224 -26.80 -11.21 -0.27
CA GLU A 224 -27.58 -10.86 0.91
C GLU A 224 -26.81 -11.16 2.18
N ARG A 225 -27.01 -10.32 3.21
CA ARG A 225 -26.43 -10.59 4.53
C ARG A 225 -27.24 -11.65 5.26
N LEU A 226 -26.58 -12.61 5.89
CA LEU A 226 -27.20 -13.49 6.86
C LEU A 226 -27.48 -12.72 8.16
N ARG A 227 -28.73 -12.82 8.68
CA ARG A 227 -29.18 -12.01 9.81
C ARG A 227 -28.58 -12.45 11.14
N ASP A 228 -28.35 -13.74 11.29
CA ASP A 228 -28.00 -14.35 12.58
C ASP A 228 -26.50 -14.66 12.73
N VAL A 229 -25.70 -14.34 11.70
CA VAL A 229 -24.26 -14.60 11.70
C VAL A 229 -23.52 -13.37 11.22
N GLU A 230 -22.69 -12.81 12.10
CA GLU A 230 -21.89 -11.64 11.77
C GLU A 230 -20.97 -11.88 10.58
N LYS A 231 -20.75 -10.85 9.77
CA LYS A 231 -19.87 -10.86 8.59
C LYS A 231 -20.11 -12.01 7.62
N SER A 232 -21.37 -12.48 7.56
CA SER A 232 -21.76 -13.60 6.71
C SER A 232 -22.76 -13.17 5.64
N PHE A 233 -22.58 -13.72 4.44
CA PHE A 233 -23.34 -13.39 3.25
C PHE A 233 -23.75 -14.64 2.50
N VAL A 234 -24.90 -14.56 1.84
CA VAL A 234 -25.34 -15.55 0.84
C VAL A 234 -25.17 -14.95 -0.54
N ILE A 235 -24.40 -15.58 -1.38
CA ILE A 235 -24.27 -15.28 -2.80
C ILE A 235 -25.29 -16.14 -3.53
N ARG A 236 -26.40 -15.52 -3.96
CA ARG A 236 -27.48 -16.19 -4.70
C ARG A 236 -27.08 -16.30 -6.17
N MET A 237 -27.04 -17.51 -6.65
CA MET A 237 -26.79 -17.81 -8.08
C MET A 237 -28.04 -18.42 -8.73
N LYS A 238 -28.08 -18.46 -10.06
CA LYS A 238 -29.23 -19.02 -10.80
C LYS A 238 -29.60 -20.44 -10.38
N ASN A 239 -28.62 -21.28 -10.04
CA ASN A 239 -28.82 -22.71 -9.80
C ASN A 239 -28.49 -23.15 -8.36
N GLN A 240 -27.85 -22.29 -7.57
CA GLN A 240 -27.39 -22.65 -6.23
C GLN A 240 -27.01 -21.43 -5.43
N ASP A 241 -26.85 -21.60 -4.12
CA ASP A 241 -26.40 -20.56 -3.22
C ASP A 241 -25.02 -20.91 -2.62
N VAL A 242 -24.18 -19.91 -2.43
CA VAL A 242 -22.88 -20.04 -1.77
C VAL A 242 -22.85 -19.15 -0.54
N ILE A 243 -22.45 -19.72 0.59
CA ILE A 243 -22.29 -18.98 1.84
C ILE A 243 -20.82 -18.51 1.95
N MET A 244 -20.65 -17.26 2.32
CA MET A 244 -19.38 -16.65 2.65
C MET A 244 -19.41 -16.14 4.08
N GLN A 245 -18.39 -16.45 4.88
CA GLN A 245 -18.21 -15.97 6.24
C GLN A 245 -16.80 -15.42 6.43
N ASP A 246 -16.66 -14.22 6.98
CA ASP A 246 -15.38 -13.54 7.18
C ASP A 246 -14.47 -13.51 5.92
N GLY A 247 -15.07 -13.45 4.73
CA GLY A 247 -14.37 -13.50 3.44
C GLY A 247 -14.03 -14.90 2.95
N GLU A 248 -14.31 -15.96 3.72
CA GLU A 248 -14.09 -17.35 3.35
C GLU A 248 -15.37 -17.99 2.82
N LEU A 249 -15.24 -18.81 1.77
CA LEU A 249 -16.35 -19.51 1.13
C LEU A 249 -16.52 -20.90 1.70
N THR A 250 -17.75 -21.26 2.10
CA THR A 250 -18.06 -22.60 2.62
C THR A 250 -18.00 -23.70 1.55
N LYS A 251 -18.20 -23.35 0.27
CA LYS A 251 -18.09 -24.23 -0.90
C LYS A 251 -17.38 -23.49 -2.02
N GLY A 252 -16.06 -23.25 -1.83
CA GLY A 252 -15.27 -22.44 -2.76
C GLY A 252 -15.13 -23.00 -4.16
N ASP A 253 -15.30 -24.31 -4.36
CA ASP A 253 -15.11 -24.98 -5.66
C ASP A 253 -16.17 -24.61 -6.70
N ILE A 254 -17.28 -24.03 -6.27
CA ILE A 254 -18.41 -23.64 -7.11
C ILE A 254 -18.11 -22.35 -7.90
N LEU A 255 -17.34 -21.44 -7.32
CA LEU A 255 -17.01 -20.15 -7.94
C LEU A 255 -15.74 -20.22 -8.77
N SER A 256 -15.75 -19.54 -9.90
CA SER A 256 -14.56 -19.39 -10.75
C SER A 256 -13.43 -18.66 -10.00
N SER A 257 -12.19 -18.84 -10.46
CA SER A 257 -11.03 -18.12 -9.90
C SER A 257 -11.20 -16.60 -9.99
N GLY A 258 -11.79 -16.09 -11.08
CA GLY A 258 -12.11 -14.69 -11.25
C GLY A 258 -13.14 -14.19 -10.25
N THR A 259 -14.21 -14.96 -10.00
CA THR A 259 -15.26 -14.62 -9.03
C THR A 259 -14.70 -14.61 -7.60
N LYS A 260 -13.82 -15.56 -7.25
CA LYS A 260 -13.10 -15.58 -5.96
C LYS A 260 -12.19 -14.35 -5.80
N ALA A 261 -11.44 -14.00 -6.86
CA ALA A 261 -10.65 -12.77 -6.87
C ALA A 261 -11.52 -11.53 -6.64
N GLY A 262 -12.74 -11.51 -7.20
CA GLY A 262 -13.71 -10.44 -7.01
C GLY A 262 -14.09 -10.19 -5.55
N ILE A 263 -14.12 -11.22 -4.71
CA ILE A 263 -14.40 -11.08 -3.26
C ILE A 263 -13.28 -10.26 -2.58
N ALA A 264 -12.02 -10.60 -2.86
CA ALA A 264 -10.88 -9.86 -2.32
C ALA A 264 -10.84 -8.41 -2.85
N ILE A 265 -11.12 -8.24 -4.14
CA ILE A 265 -11.20 -6.91 -4.79
C ILE A 265 -12.29 -6.05 -4.15
N ALA A 266 -13.46 -6.63 -3.86
CA ALA A 266 -14.54 -5.91 -3.18
C ALA A 266 -14.11 -5.44 -1.77
N GLY A 267 -13.31 -6.24 -1.06
CA GLY A 267 -12.69 -5.84 0.22
C GLY A 267 -11.77 -4.63 0.06
N ILE A 268 -10.86 -4.67 -0.92
CA ILE A 268 -9.92 -3.58 -1.22
C ILE A 268 -10.69 -2.30 -1.61
N ILE A 269 -11.64 -2.39 -2.53
CA ILE A 269 -12.45 -1.24 -2.97
C ILE A 269 -13.20 -0.64 -1.78
N THR A 270 -13.77 -1.47 -0.91
CA THR A 270 -14.48 -1.00 0.28
C THR A 270 -13.54 -0.29 1.25
N ALA A 271 -12.35 -0.84 1.48
CA ALA A 271 -11.33 -0.22 2.33
C ALA A 271 -10.90 1.14 1.77
N ILE A 272 -10.74 1.26 0.44
CA ILE A 272 -10.44 2.53 -0.23
C ILE A 272 -11.60 3.54 -0.06
N ILE A 273 -12.84 3.11 -0.26
CA ILE A 273 -14.03 3.96 -0.10
C ILE A 273 -14.18 4.47 1.33
N ASN A 274 -13.90 3.60 2.30
CA ASN A 274 -13.99 3.96 3.72
C ASN A 274 -12.78 4.77 4.23
N GLY A 275 -11.67 4.85 3.45
CA GLY A 275 -10.44 5.48 3.90
C GLY A 275 -9.70 4.70 4.99
N ASP A 276 -9.87 3.38 5.05
CA ASP A 276 -9.35 2.55 6.14
C ASP A 276 -7.80 2.51 6.18
N ASN A 277 -7.13 2.75 5.04
CA ASN A 277 -5.68 2.79 4.93
C ASN A 277 -5.23 3.91 3.98
N GLY A 278 -4.00 4.40 4.18
CA GLY A 278 -3.46 5.49 3.37
C GLY A 278 -2.77 5.02 2.08
N PHE A 279 -2.09 3.89 2.11
CA PHE A 279 -1.34 3.33 0.99
C PHE A 279 -1.78 1.89 0.70
N TYR A 280 -2.00 1.57 -0.58
CA TYR A 280 -2.40 0.24 -1.04
C TYR A 280 -1.42 -0.29 -2.07
N TYR A 281 -0.97 -1.52 -1.90
CA TYR A 281 -0.19 -2.26 -2.89
C TYR A 281 -0.87 -3.59 -3.19
N CYS A 282 -1.22 -3.81 -4.46
CA CYS A 282 -1.87 -5.04 -4.92
C CYS A 282 -1.00 -5.72 -5.98
N ASP A 283 -0.51 -6.92 -5.67
CA ASP A 283 0.32 -7.71 -6.58
C ASP A 283 -0.54 -8.79 -7.26
N GLU A 284 -0.64 -8.75 -8.58
CA GLU A 284 -1.34 -9.72 -9.44
C GLU A 284 -2.80 -10.05 -9.05
N LYS A 285 -3.46 -9.22 -8.20
CA LYS A 285 -4.85 -9.46 -7.75
C LYS A 285 -5.87 -9.43 -8.89
N PHE A 286 -5.57 -8.71 -9.95
CA PHE A 286 -6.46 -8.53 -11.10
C PHE A 286 -6.16 -9.50 -12.26
N SER A 287 -5.12 -10.34 -12.14
CA SER A 287 -4.69 -11.26 -13.21
C SER A 287 -5.71 -12.35 -13.55
N TYR A 288 -6.62 -12.66 -12.64
CA TYR A 288 -7.71 -13.63 -12.85
C TYR A 288 -8.99 -13.04 -13.44
N ILE A 289 -9.02 -11.70 -13.64
CA ILE A 289 -10.15 -11.02 -14.26
C ILE A 289 -9.86 -10.89 -15.76
N HIS A 290 -10.57 -11.65 -16.54
CA HIS A 290 -10.57 -11.52 -18.00
C HIS A 290 -11.76 -10.66 -18.41
N THR A 291 -11.51 -9.60 -19.15
CA THR A 291 -12.52 -8.76 -19.80
C THR A 291 -13.04 -9.41 -21.06
#